data_0c4e62b5be9092b5a4dbc5c23b5a3e3b
#
_entry.id   0c4e62b5be9092b5a4dbc5c23b5a3e3b
#
_cell.length_a   1.000
_cell.length_b   1.000
_cell.length_c   1.000
_cell.angle_alpha   90.00
_cell.angle_beta   90.00
_cell.angle_gamma   90.00
#
_symmetry.space_group_name_H-M   'P 1'
#
loop_
_entity.id
_entity.type
_entity.pdbx_description
1 polymer ?
#
loop_
_entity_poly.entity_id
_entity_poly.type
_entity_poly.pdbx_seq_one_letter_code
_entity_poly.pdbx_strand_id
1 'polypeptide(L)'
;MLMMVLAPGARATPCDSMGPNGRLPALTNEKLSAQARLLCNTAFVVLHSGIAHEPVWSAEHLTAAGIRSAESTPRRGEFQPDDRLPPGEGAQLADYVRSGYDRGHMTPSGDMPDEATQAESFRLSNVVPQSAALNRGKWEEIESAVRRLAERDGEVYVVTGPAFRARRLSSIGRDRVLVPTSTWKAIYDPRQRTAGVYVCHNTLRTPTCARVTIAVLIRTVGVDPFPALPEALKQTYITLPLRTVRHTTSRRHKHRAHSYWR
;
A
#
# COMPACT_ATOMS: atom_id res chain seq x y z
N MET A 1 -26.29 -40.41 -22.22
CA MET A 1 -26.30 -38.99 -22.58
C MET A 1 -26.04 -38.16 -21.31
N LEU A 2 -24.80 -37.81 -21.05
CA LEU A 2 -24.37 -37.15 -19.81
C LEU A 2 -24.48 -35.63 -20.04
N MET A 3 -25.43 -34.99 -19.42
CA MET A 3 -25.62 -33.54 -19.48
C MET A 3 -24.55 -32.86 -18.61
N MET A 4 -23.58 -32.25 -19.24
CA MET A 4 -22.56 -31.42 -18.60
C MET A 4 -23.22 -30.11 -18.18
N VAL A 5 -23.52 -29.95 -16.89
CA VAL A 5 -23.99 -28.67 -16.31
C VAL A 5 -22.78 -27.75 -16.24
N LEU A 6 -22.70 -26.80 -17.16
CA LEU A 6 -21.75 -25.67 -17.08
C LEU A 6 -22.12 -24.81 -15.85
N ALA A 7 -21.22 -24.73 -14.90
CA ALA A 7 -21.35 -23.78 -13.78
C ALA A 7 -21.40 -22.36 -14.35
N PRO A 8 -22.30 -21.48 -13.84
CA PRO A 8 -22.35 -20.10 -14.29
C PRO A 8 -21.01 -19.42 -13.99
N GLY A 9 -20.34 -18.94 -15.04
CA GLY A 9 -19.12 -18.13 -14.88
C GLY A 9 -19.43 -16.93 -13.98
N ALA A 10 -18.60 -16.74 -12.93
CA ALA A 10 -18.70 -15.58 -12.08
C ALA A 10 -18.64 -14.32 -12.95
N ARG A 11 -19.65 -13.45 -12.87
CA ARG A 11 -19.62 -12.16 -13.55
C ARG A 11 -18.47 -11.33 -12.99
N ALA A 12 -17.59 -10.85 -13.88
CA ALA A 12 -16.54 -9.92 -13.51
C ALA A 12 -17.15 -8.68 -12.85
N THR A 13 -16.64 -8.31 -11.68
CA THR A 13 -17.03 -7.06 -11.02
C THR A 13 -16.18 -5.91 -11.58
N PRO A 14 -16.64 -4.64 -11.49
CA PRO A 14 -15.82 -3.50 -11.88
C PRO A 14 -14.44 -3.46 -11.20
N CYS A 15 -14.33 -4.08 -10.02
CA CYS A 15 -13.11 -4.17 -9.25
C CYS A 15 -12.07 -5.17 -9.78
N ASP A 16 -12.48 -6.15 -10.56
CA ASP A 16 -11.59 -7.25 -10.98
C ASP A 16 -10.43 -6.74 -11.84
N SER A 17 -10.60 -5.62 -12.55
CA SER A 17 -9.55 -4.96 -13.34
C SER A 17 -8.36 -4.46 -12.50
N MET A 18 -8.51 -4.38 -11.18
CA MET A 18 -7.43 -3.98 -10.26
C MET A 18 -6.43 -5.11 -9.99
N GLY A 19 -6.69 -6.31 -10.47
CA GLY A 19 -5.79 -7.46 -10.38
C GLY A 19 -5.39 -8.01 -11.75
N PRO A 20 -4.18 -8.58 -11.87
CA PRO A 20 -3.74 -9.20 -13.11
C PRO A 20 -4.73 -10.28 -13.57
N ASN A 21 -5.07 -10.29 -14.87
CA ASN A 21 -6.04 -11.20 -15.47
C ASN A 21 -7.42 -11.18 -14.76
N GLY A 22 -7.83 -10.03 -14.20
CA GLY A 22 -9.10 -9.89 -13.52
C GLY A 22 -9.18 -10.66 -12.19
N ARG A 23 -8.07 -10.92 -11.53
CA ARG A 23 -8.04 -11.66 -10.26
C ARG A 23 -7.49 -10.80 -9.12
N LEU A 24 -8.37 -10.45 -8.20
CA LEU A 24 -8.02 -9.71 -6.99
C LEU A 24 -7.15 -10.54 -6.04
N PRO A 25 -6.45 -9.87 -5.08
CA PRO A 25 -5.69 -10.56 -4.04
C PRO A 25 -6.54 -11.60 -3.29
N ALA A 26 -5.92 -12.72 -2.94
CA ALA A 26 -6.57 -13.80 -2.21
C ALA A 26 -6.03 -13.93 -0.79
N LEU A 27 -6.92 -14.24 0.16
CA LEU A 27 -6.53 -14.60 1.51
C LEU A 27 -6.08 -16.08 1.54
N THR A 28 -4.88 -16.33 2.03
CA THR A 28 -4.37 -17.68 2.30
C THR A 28 -4.43 -18.03 3.79
N ASN A 29 -4.77 -17.05 4.63
CA ASN A 29 -5.10 -17.21 6.03
C ASN A 29 -6.58 -16.83 6.24
N GLU A 30 -7.43 -17.84 6.42
CA GLU A 30 -8.88 -17.65 6.56
C GLU A 30 -9.28 -16.79 7.76
N LYS A 31 -8.43 -16.67 8.78
CA LYS A 31 -8.70 -15.78 9.93
C LYS A 31 -8.82 -14.31 9.52
N LEU A 32 -8.22 -13.91 8.42
CA LEU A 32 -8.31 -12.55 7.89
C LEU A 32 -9.66 -12.26 7.21
N SER A 33 -10.48 -13.26 6.96
CA SER A 33 -11.81 -13.10 6.35
C SER A 33 -12.89 -12.67 7.37
N ALA A 34 -12.62 -12.81 8.66
CA ALA A 34 -13.59 -12.45 9.70
C ALA A 34 -13.88 -10.94 9.66
N GLN A 35 -15.15 -10.57 9.48
CA GLN A 35 -15.62 -9.19 9.29
C GLN A 35 -14.87 -8.44 8.16
N ALA A 36 -14.40 -9.18 7.16
CA ALA A 36 -13.78 -8.56 5.99
C ALA A 36 -14.84 -8.09 4.98
N ARG A 37 -14.65 -6.89 4.43
CA ARG A 37 -15.54 -6.27 3.45
C ARG A 37 -14.78 -5.78 2.24
N LEU A 38 -15.18 -6.24 1.06
CA LEU A 38 -14.63 -5.75 -0.19
C LEU A 38 -15.30 -4.42 -0.56
N LEU A 39 -14.51 -3.37 -0.67
CA LEU A 39 -14.96 -2.01 -0.97
C LEU A 39 -14.37 -1.59 -2.32
N CYS A 40 -15.23 -1.60 -3.34
CA CYS A 40 -14.85 -1.14 -4.67
C CYS A 40 -14.87 0.39 -4.72
N ASN A 41 -13.77 0.98 -5.19
CA ASN A 41 -13.67 2.37 -5.59
C ASN A 41 -13.44 2.43 -7.11
N THR A 42 -13.45 3.62 -7.67
CA THR A 42 -13.35 3.81 -9.13
C THR A 42 -11.98 3.38 -9.67
N ALA A 43 -10.88 3.69 -8.97
CA ALA A 43 -9.51 3.44 -9.43
C ALA A 43 -8.74 2.44 -8.53
N PHE A 44 -9.34 1.92 -7.49
CA PHE A 44 -8.73 0.94 -6.59
C PHE A 44 -9.79 0.14 -5.82
N VAL A 45 -9.39 -0.93 -5.19
CA VAL A 45 -10.26 -1.77 -4.36
C VAL A 45 -9.59 -2.06 -3.02
N VAL A 46 -10.38 -2.07 -1.95
CA VAL A 46 -9.91 -2.34 -0.59
C VAL A 46 -10.61 -3.58 -0.05
N LEU A 47 -9.87 -4.49 0.56
CA LEU A 47 -10.44 -5.45 1.51
C LEU A 47 -10.25 -4.86 2.91
N HIS A 48 -11.32 -4.39 3.51
CA HIS A 48 -11.31 -3.80 4.84
C HIS A 48 -11.57 -4.86 5.92
N SER A 49 -10.94 -4.71 7.09
CA SER A 49 -11.17 -5.52 8.29
C SER A 49 -11.93 -4.73 9.34
N GLY A 50 -13.16 -5.14 9.65
CA GLY A 50 -13.91 -4.58 10.77
C GLY A 50 -13.33 -4.93 12.15
N ILE A 51 -12.39 -5.88 12.23
CA ILE A 51 -11.68 -6.20 13.48
C ILE A 51 -10.48 -5.30 13.71
N ALA A 52 -9.73 -5.00 12.65
CA ALA A 52 -8.54 -4.13 12.73
C ALA A 52 -8.90 -2.64 12.57
N HIS A 53 -10.09 -2.33 12.07
CA HIS A 53 -10.60 -1.02 11.67
C HIS A 53 -9.74 -0.34 10.61
N GLU A 54 -9.12 -1.15 9.73
CA GLU A 54 -8.23 -0.69 8.67
C GLU A 54 -8.18 -1.71 7.51
N PRO A 55 -7.54 -1.39 6.37
CA PRO A 55 -7.46 -2.32 5.26
C PRO A 55 -6.62 -3.57 5.59
N VAL A 56 -7.05 -4.75 5.14
CA VAL A 56 -6.20 -5.95 5.03
C VAL A 56 -5.24 -5.77 3.86
N TRP A 57 -5.76 -5.23 2.77
CA TRP A 57 -5.01 -4.83 1.58
C TRP A 57 -5.81 -3.82 0.75
N SER A 58 -5.09 -3.04 -0.06
CA SER A 58 -5.63 -2.19 -1.13
C SER A 58 -4.93 -2.57 -2.43
N ALA A 59 -5.68 -2.69 -3.53
CA ALA A 59 -5.16 -3.06 -4.85
C ALA A 59 -5.53 -2.03 -5.90
N GLU A 60 -4.59 -1.73 -6.78
CA GLU A 60 -4.72 -0.75 -7.87
C GLU A 60 -3.98 -1.21 -9.13
N HIS A 61 -4.49 -0.79 -10.28
CA HIS A 61 -3.85 -0.97 -11.57
C HIS A 61 -3.41 0.38 -12.11
N LEU A 62 -2.13 0.64 -12.08
CA LEU A 62 -1.55 1.90 -12.53
C LEU A 62 -1.15 1.81 -14.00
N THR A 63 -1.60 2.78 -14.79
CA THR A 63 -1.21 2.93 -16.19
C THR A 63 -0.40 4.21 -16.38
N ALA A 64 0.47 4.23 -17.39
CA ALA A 64 1.23 5.44 -17.73
C ALA A 64 0.32 6.64 -18.03
N ALA A 65 -0.84 6.41 -18.63
CA ALA A 65 -1.83 7.47 -18.88
C ALA A 65 -2.45 7.97 -17.57
N GLY A 66 -2.86 7.07 -16.67
CA GLY A 66 -3.42 7.42 -15.38
C GLY A 66 -2.44 8.22 -14.52
N ILE A 67 -1.17 7.83 -14.47
CA ILE A 67 -0.14 8.54 -13.70
C ILE A 67 0.08 9.96 -14.26
N ARG A 68 0.18 10.13 -15.58
CA ARG A 68 0.28 11.49 -16.18
C ARG A 68 -0.93 12.37 -15.83
N SER A 69 -2.14 11.81 -15.77
CA SER A 69 -3.32 12.53 -15.30
C SER A 69 -3.21 12.89 -13.83
N ALA A 70 -2.75 11.96 -12.99
CA ALA A 70 -2.56 12.17 -11.55
C ALA A 70 -1.53 13.29 -11.27
N GLU A 71 -0.43 13.37 -12.03
CA GLU A 71 0.58 14.42 -11.88
C GLU A 71 0.03 15.83 -12.18
N SER A 72 -0.97 15.95 -13.04
CA SER A 72 -1.65 17.20 -13.34
C SER A 72 -2.83 17.50 -12.41
N THR A 73 -3.23 16.55 -11.57
CA THR A 73 -4.33 16.71 -10.61
C THR A 73 -3.81 17.31 -9.29
N PRO A 74 -4.21 18.53 -8.91
CA PRO A 74 -3.79 19.12 -7.64
C PRO A 74 -4.23 18.24 -6.47
N ARG A 75 -3.34 18.08 -5.47
CA ARG A 75 -3.69 17.32 -4.27
C ARG A 75 -4.76 18.09 -3.49
N ARG A 76 -5.99 17.59 -3.57
CA ARG A 76 -7.15 18.08 -2.83
C ARG A 76 -7.88 16.89 -2.23
N GLY A 77 -8.17 16.95 -0.96
CA GLY A 77 -8.93 15.88 -0.31
C GLY A 77 -8.82 15.99 1.20
N GLU A 78 -9.88 15.62 1.85
CA GLU A 78 -9.97 15.58 3.30
C GLU A 78 -10.27 14.14 3.71
N PHE A 79 -9.57 13.69 4.75
CA PHE A 79 -9.85 12.38 5.30
C PHE A 79 -11.25 12.33 5.89
N GLN A 80 -11.95 11.24 5.64
CA GLN A 80 -13.30 11.01 6.12
C GLN A 80 -13.53 9.52 6.46
N PRO A 81 -14.40 9.21 7.41
CA PRO A 81 -14.85 7.84 7.60
C PRO A 81 -15.46 7.28 6.31
N ASP A 82 -15.46 5.96 6.18
CA ASP A 82 -16.11 5.29 5.06
C ASP A 82 -17.52 4.89 5.48
N ASP A 83 -18.53 5.58 4.95
CA ASP A 83 -19.96 5.40 5.26
C ASP A 83 -20.55 4.07 4.74
N ARG A 84 -19.80 3.35 3.91
CA ARG A 84 -20.17 2.00 3.45
C ARG A 84 -19.92 0.92 4.51
N LEU A 85 -19.18 1.26 5.57
CA LEU A 85 -18.90 0.35 6.67
C LEU A 85 -20.00 0.41 7.73
N PRO A 86 -20.38 -0.73 8.34
CA PRO A 86 -21.27 -0.73 9.48
C PRO A 86 -20.71 0.10 10.64
N PRO A 87 -21.57 0.66 11.49
CA PRO A 87 -21.15 1.34 12.70
C PRO A 87 -20.22 0.48 13.55
N GLY A 88 -19.09 1.04 13.97
CA GLY A 88 -18.11 0.36 14.81
C GLY A 88 -17.12 -0.55 14.05
N GLU A 89 -17.20 -0.66 12.71
CA GLU A 89 -16.25 -1.46 11.92
C GLU A 89 -15.17 -0.61 11.22
N GLY A 90 -15.27 0.71 11.23
CA GLY A 90 -14.31 1.62 10.59
C GLY A 90 -13.67 2.59 11.58
N ALA A 91 -12.45 3.03 11.26
CA ALA A 91 -11.77 4.09 11.99
C ALA A 91 -12.51 5.44 11.86
N GLN A 92 -12.35 6.29 12.88
CA GLN A 92 -12.87 7.65 12.91
C GLN A 92 -11.72 8.66 12.90
N LEU A 93 -11.98 9.88 12.44
CA LEU A 93 -10.97 10.95 12.47
C LEU A 93 -10.44 11.21 13.88
N ALA A 94 -11.30 11.07 14.88
CA ALA A 94 -10.95 11.25 16.29
C ALA A 94 -9.89 10.25 16.79
N ASP A 95 -9.82 9.04 16.20
CA ASP A 95 -8.84 8.03 16.60
C ASP A 95 -7.40 8.45 16.31
N TYR A 96 -7.22 9.26 15.28
CA TYR A 96 -5.91 9.76 14.86
C TYR A 96 -5.47 11.03 15.62
N VAL A 97 -6.41 11.70 16.30
CA VAL A 97 -6.09 12.94 17.05
C VAL A 97 -5.12 12.65 18.19
N ARG A 98 -3.95 13.29 18.16
CA ARG A 98 -2.87 13.10 19.15
C ARG A 98 -2.39 11.65 19.29
N SER A 99 -2.60 10.81 18.32
CA SER A 99 -2.16 9.41 18.32
C SER A 99 -0.65 9.24 18.18
N GLY A 100 0.05 10.25 17.63
CA GLY A 100 1.46 10.16 17.25
C GLY A 100 1.70 9.50 15.88
N TYR A 101 0.63 9.14 15.19
CA TYR A 101 0.69 8.53 13.85
C TYR A 101 0.03 9.41 12.80
N ASP A 102 0.56 9.38 11.60
CA ASP A 102 -0.08 9.91 10.40
C ASP A 102 -1.19 8.96 9.93
N ARG A 103 -2.12 9.49 9.16
CA ARG A 103 -3.06 8.73 8.35
C ARG A 103 -2.34 8.30 7.08
N GLY A 104 -1.73 7.11 7.11
CA GLY A 104 -0.94 6.56 6.01
C GLY A 104 -1.83 5.88 4.98
N HIS A 105 -1.82 6.35 3.74
CA HIS A 105 -2.56 5.72 2.64
C HIS A 105 -1.98 4.35 2.28
N MET A 106 -2.84 3.41 1.90
CA MET A 106 -2.43 2.18 1.22
C MET A 106 -2.38 2.39 -0.29
N THR A 107 -3.49 2.80 -0.91
CA THR A 107 -3.49 3.37 -2.26
C THR A 107 -3.28 4.89 -2.15
N PRO A 108 -2.15 5.43 -2.68
CA PRO A 108 -1.80 6.83 -2.52
C PRO A 108 -2.73 7.77 -3.31
N SER A 109 -3.05 8.94 -2.74
CA SER A 109 -3.80 9.97 -3.46
C SER A 109 -3.08 10.49 -4.71
N GLY A 110 -1.74 10.40 -4.73
CA GLY A 110 -0.93 10.80 -5.89
C GLY A 110 -0.96 9.84 -7.08
N ASP A 111 -1.62 8.68 -6.94
CA ASP A 111 -1.81 7.69 -8.00
C ASP A 111 -3.17 7.87 -8.71
N MET A 112 -4.02 8.74 -8.16
CA MET A 112 -5.39 8.93 -8.61
C MET A 112 -5.49 9.92 -9.77
N PRO A 113 -6.10 9.53 -10.91
CA PRO A 113 -6.05 10.30 -12.16
C PRO A 113 -6.90 11.57 -12.16
N ASP A 114 -7.80 11.74 -11.22
CA ASP A 114 -8.70 12.89 -11.12
C ASP A 114 -9.12 13.20 -9.66
N GLU A 115 -9.80 14.34 -9.46
CA GLU A 115 -10.24 14.79 -8.13
C GLU A 115 -11.26 13.83 -7.48
N ALA A 116 -12.11 13.18 -8.25
CA ALA A 116 -13.13 12.28 -7.72
C ALA A 116 -12.49 10.98 -7.16
N THR A 117 -11.63 10.35 -7.93
CA THR A 117 -10.88 9.17 -7.50
C THR A 117 -9.92 9.50 -6.37
N GLN A 118 -9.33 10.71 -6.39
CA GLN A 118 -8.49 11.19 -5.30
C GLN A 118 -9.29 11.34 -3.99
N ALA A 119 -10.52 11.87 -4.03
CA ALA A 119 -11.39 11.97 -2.87
C ALA A 119 -11.71 10.58 -2.26
N GLU A 120 -11.91 9.57 -3.11
CA GLU A 120 -12.13 8.20 -2.66
C GLU A 120 -10.92 7.66 -1.86
N SER A 121 -9.69 8.02 -2.24
CA SER A 121 -8.48 7.55 -1.57
C SER A 121 -8.35 8.07 -0.13
N PHE A 122 -9.02 9.16 0.22
CA PHE A 122 -9.02 9.75 1.57
C PHE A 122 -10.04 9.11 2.54
N ARG A 123 -10.79 8.09 2.11
CA ARG A 123 -11.61 7.30 3.04
C ARG A 123 -10.72 6.52 4.00
N LEU A 124 -11.07 6.54 5.30
CA LEU A 124 -10.26 5.87 6.34
C LEU A 124 -10.19 4.35 6.17
N SER A 125 -11.07 3.75 5.36
CA SER A 125 -10.96 2.35 4.94
C SER A 125 -9.71 2.03 4.11
N ASN A 126 -9.05 3.04 3.54
CA ASN A 126 -7.79 2.96 2.77
C ASN A 126 -6.56 3.41 3.60
N VAL A 127 -6.69 3.55 4.90
CA VAL A 127 -5.70 4.25 5.74
C VAL A 127 -5.29 3.40 6.94
N VAL A 128 -4.00 3.46 7.31
CA VAL A 128 -3.45 2.82 8.50
C VAL A 128 -2.73 3.84 9.38
N PRO A 129 -2.61 3.59 10.70
CA PRO A 129 -1.71 4.37 11.57
C PRO A 129 -0.25 4.14 11.15
N GLN A 130 0.34 5.12 10.49
CA GLN A 130 1.71 5.05 9.98
C GLN A 130 2.60 6.10 10.64
N SER A 131 3.83 5.74 11.01
CA SER A 131 4.76 6.72 11.59
C SER A 131 5.08 7.81 10.57
N ALA A 132 5.16 9.07 10.99
CA ALA A 132 5.49 10.19 10.13
C ALA A 132 6.86 9.99 9.43
N ALA A 133 7.82 9.39 10.13
CA ALA A 133 9.14 9.10 9.58
C ALA A 133 9.09 8.10 8.40
N LEU A 134 8.20 7.12 8.47
CA LEU A 134 7.97 6.19 7.35
C LEU A 134 7.14 6.86 6.25
N ASN A 135 5.95 7.36 6.61
CA ASN A 135 4.95 7.89 5.69
C ASN A 135 5.51 9.01 4.79
N ARG A 136 6.21 9.97 5.40
CA ARG A 136 6.77 11.16 4.70
C ARG A 136 8.19 10.95 4.17
N GLY A 137 8.74 9.75 4.30
CA GLY A 137 10.11 9.42 3.94
C GLY A 137 10.19 8.23 2.99
N LYS A 138 10.68 7.08 3.50
CA LYS A 138 10.92 5.89 2.66
C LYS A 138 9.68 5.36 1.96
N TRP A 139 8.50 5.52 2.54
CA TRP A 139 7.26 5.06 1.92
C TRP A 139 6.90 5.91 0.71
N GLU A 140 6.92 7.24 0.83
CA GLU A 140 6.71 8.17 -0.28
C GLU A 140 7.74 7.96 -1.41
N GLU A 141 9.00 7.67 -1.06
CA GLU A 141 10.06 7.38 -2.03
C GLU A 141 9.74 6.12 -2.86
N ILE A 142 9.19 5.07 -2.22
CA ILE A 142 8.73 3.84 -2.87
C ILE A 142 7.52 4.13 -3.76
N GLU A 143 6.53 4.86 -3.28
CA GLU A 143 5.33 5.25 -4.06
C GLU A 143 5.72 6.03 -5.32
N SER A 144 6.56 7.05 -5.17
CA SER A 144 7.09 7.82 -6.30
C SER A 144 7.88 6.95 -7.29
N ALA A 145 8.59 5.93 -6.81
CA ALA A 145 9.33 5.01 -7.68
C ALA A 145 8.39 4.04 -8.43
N VAL A 146 7.28 3.65 -7.82
CA VAL A 146 6.24 2.83 -8.48
C VAL A 146 5.57 3.62 -9.60
N ARG A 147 5.23 4.90 -9.38
CA ARG A 147 4.71 5.78 -10.45
C ARG A 147 5.67 5.86 -11.64
N ARG A 148 6.96 6.12 -11.37
CA ARG A 148 7.98 6.13 -12.45
C ARG A 148 8.11 4.80 -13.18
N LEU A 149 7.91 3.68 -12.48
CA LEU A 149 7.89 2.35 -13.10
C LEU A 149 6.70 2.21 -14.04
N ALA A 150 5.49 2.59 -13.59
CA ALA A 150 4.28 2.55 -14.41
C ALA A 150 4.39 3.44 -15.66
N GLU A 151 4.95 4.65 -15.53
CA GLU A 151 5.18 5.52 -16.68
C GLU A 151 6.17 4.94 -17.69
N ARG A 152 7.28 4.36 -17.21
CA ARG A 152 8.32 3.79 -18.07
C ARG A 152 7.85 2.53 -18.79
N ASP A 153 7.13 1.66 -18.11
CA ASP A 153 6.82 0.31 -18.60
C ASP A 153 5.37 0.18 -19.11
N GLY A 154 4.58 1.24 -18.95
CA GLY A 154 3.21 1.33 -19.48
C GLY A 154 2.15 1.04 -18.43
N GLU A 155 2.33 -0.01 -17.65
CA GLU A 155 1.43 -0.38 -16.56
C GLU A 155 2.13 -1.18 -15.47
N VAL A 156 1.58 -1.14 -14.25
CA VAL A 156 1.94 -2.03 -13.13
C VAL A 156 0.71 -2.33 -12.29
N TYR A 157 0.68 -3.51 -11.68
CA TYR A 157 -0.29 -3.86 -10.65
C TYR A 157 0.35 -3.72 -9.28
N VAL A 158 -0.37 -3.11 -8.36
CA VAL A 158 0.13 -2.82 -7.01
C VAL A 158 -0.87 -3.31 -5.98
N VAL A 159 -0.37 -4.00 -4.96
CA VAL A 159 -1.15 -4.36 -3.78
C VAL A 159 -0.39 -3.92 -2.55
N THR A 160 -1.06 -3.17 -1.69
CA THR A 160 -0.47 -2.58 -0.49
C THR A 160 -1.23 -3.01 0.74
N GLY A 161 -0.54 -3.27 1.85
CA GLY A 161 -1.23 -3.62 3.09
C GLY A 161 -0.37 -3.54 4.34
N PRO A 162 -1.01 -3.65 5.51
CA PRO A 162 -0.33 -3.74 6.80
C PRO A 162 0.15 -5.17 7.10
N ALA A 163 1.10 -5.27 8.03
CA ALA A 163 1.52 -6.52 8.62
C ALA A 163 1.60 -6.39 10.16
N PHE A 164 1.10 -7.41 10.86
CA PHE A 164 1.02 -7.46 12.32
C PHE A 164 1.86 -8.61 12.86
N ARG A 165 3.10 -8.32 13.25
CA ARG A 165 4.12 -9.32 13.61
C ARG A 165 4.63 -9.19 15.04
N ALA A 166 3.89 -8.58 15.95
CA ALA A 166 4.24 -8.48 17.35
C ALA A 166 3.36 -9.40 18.22
N ARG A 167 3.91 -9.88 19.34
CA ARG A 167 3.12 -10.65 20.34
C ARG A 167 2.01 -9.82 20.98
N ARG A 168 2.21 -8.51 21.08
CA ARG A 168 1.21 -7.54 21.54
C ARG A 168 1.17 -6.42 20.50
N LEU A 169 -0.01 -6.20 19.95
CA LEU A 169 -0.27 -5.11 19.02
C LEU A 169 -0.71 -3.88 19.81
N SER A 170 -0.23 -2.72 19.40
CA SER A 170 -0.75 -1.43 19.87
C SER A 170 -1.95 -1.02 19.01
N SER A 171 -2.76 -0.13 19.56
CA SER A 171 -3.89 0.48 18.86
C SER A 171 -3.98 1.96 19.20
N ILE A 172 -4.65 2.73 18.35
CA ILE A 172 -4.92 4.14 18.56
C ILE A 172 -6.42 4.39 18.72
N GLY A 173 -6.74 5.51 19.35
CA GLY A 173 -8.11 6.01 19.45
C GLY A 173 -9.05 5.15 20.29
N ARG A 174 -10.30 5.63 20.35
CA ARG A 174 -11.39 4.97 21.08
C ARG A 174 -11.80 3.66 20.43
N ASP A 175 -11.79 3.64 19.09
CA ASP A 175 -12.22 2.49 18.30
C ASP A 175 -11.11 1.43 18.18
N ARG A 176 -9.93 1.68 18.80
CA ARG A 176 -8.80 0.73 18.88
C ARG A 176 -8.29 0.29 17.52
N VAL A 177 -8.16 1.26 16.58
CA VAL A 177 -7.54 1.01 15.28
C VAL A 177 -6.15 0.40 15.49
N LEU A 178 -5.87 -0.77 14.96
CA LEU A 178 -4.60 -1.47 15.17
C LEU A 178 -3.45 -0.69 14.53
N VAL A 179 -2.28 -0.71 15.16
CA VAL A 179 -1.05 -0.13 14.60
C VAL A 179 -0.24 -1.24 13.96
N PRO A 180 -0.06 -1.23 12.63
CA PRO A 180 0.74 -2.24 11.96
C PRO A 180 2.22 -2.14 12.37
N THR A 181 2.89 -3.29 12.51
CA THR A 181 4.32 -3.35 12.78
C THR A 181 5.15 -3.05 11.54
N SER A 182 4.56 -3.25 10.36
CA SER A 182 5.16 -2.96 9.06
C SER A 182 4.05 -2.67 8.04
N THR A 183 4.40 -1.93 6.98
CA THR A 183 3.60 -1.85 5.77
C THR A 183 4.35 -2.53 4.63
N TRP A 184 3.61 -3.13 3.70
CA TRP A 184 4.19 -3.80 2.54
C TRP A 184 3.52 -3.32 1.25
N LYS A 185 4.28 -3.30 0.16
CA LYS A 185 3.81 -2.96 -1.18
C LYS A 185 4.33 -4.01 -2.16
N ALA A 186 3.42 -4.85 -2.65
CA ALA A 186 3.67 -5.84 -3.69
C ALA A 186 3.45 -5.19 -5.06
N ILE A 187 4.35 -5.44 -6.00
CA ILE A 187 4.33 -4.85 -7.33
C ILE A 187 4.54 -5.97 -8.36
N TYR A 188 3.72 -5.95 -9.41
CA TYR A 188 3.90 -6.78 -10.59
C TYR A 188 4.01 -5.90 -11.82
N ASP A 189 5.10 -6.06 -12.55
CA ASP A 189 5.36 -5.43 -13.84
C ASP A 189 5.16 -6.46 -14.95
N PRO A 190 4.07 -6.38 -15.71
CA PRO A 190 3.77 -7.35 -16.78
C PRO A 190 4.73 -7.24 -17.96
N ARG A 191 5.26 -6.03 -18.26
CA ARG A 191 6.21 -5.82 -19.35
C ARG A 191 7.55 -6.50 -19.09
N GLN A 192 8.08 -6.35 -17.90
CA GLN A 192 9.34 -6.97 -17.49
C GLN A 192 9.16 -8.41 -16.99
N ARG A 193 7.90 -8.83 -16.80
CA ARG A 193 7.55 -10.12 -16.18
C ARG A 193 8.29 -10.33 -14.86
N THR A 194 8.30 -9.31 -14.02
CA THR A 194 8.93 -9.33 -12.70
C THR A 194 7.92 -8.95 -11.62
N ALA A 195 8.07 -9.55 -10.45
CA ALA A 195 7.24 -9.23 -9.31
C ALA A 195 8.09 -9.23 -8.02
N GLY A 196 7.64 -8.53 -7.00
CA GLY A 196 8.32 -8.50 -5.71
C GLY A 196 7.64 -7.57 -4.72
N VAL A 197 8.18 -7.50 -3.51
CA VAL A 197 7.57 -6.77 -2.41
C VAL A 197 8.61 -5.92 -1.68
N TYR A 198 8.23 -4.69 -1.38
CA TYR A 198 8.91 -3.83 -0.42
C TYR A 198 8.18 -3.91 0.91
N VAL A 199 8.90 -4.20 1.99
CA VAL A 199 8.38 -4.25 3.36
C VAL A 199 9.13 -3.24 4.20
N CYS A 200 8.43 -2.33 4.85
CA CYS A 200 9.02 -1.28 5.66
C CYS A 200 8.51 -1.35 7.11
N HIS A 201 9.42 -1.30 8.08
CA HIS A 201 9.06 -1.24 9.49
C HIS A 201 8.36 0.07 9.84
N ASN A 202 7.18 -0.03 10.45
CA ASN A 202 6.40 1.10 10.93
C ASN A 202 6.89 1.54 12.32
N THR A 203 8.03 2.20 12.36
CA THR A 203 8.68 2.66 13.59
C THR A 203 8.73 4.18 13.67
N LEU A 204 8.60 4.72 14.88
CA LEU A 204 8.71 6.16 15.15
C LEU A 204 10.14 6.72 15.05
N ARG A 205 11.14 5.83 14.93
CA ARG A 205 12.56 6.19 14.75
C ARG A 205 12.93 6.18 13.28
N THR A 206 14.03 5.54 12.92
CA THR A 206 14.51 5.43 11.54
C THR A 206 13.91 4.19 10.88
N PRO A 207 12.93 4.32 9.98
CA PRO A 207 12.34 3.19 9.28
C PRO A 207 13.37 2.50 8.38
N THR A 208 13.34 1.18 8.38
CA THR A 208 14.11 0.35 7.45
C THR A 208 13.18 -0.41 6.53
N CYS A 209 13.57 -0.55 5.27
CA CYS A 209 12.83 -1.30 4.27
C CYS A 209 13.69 -2.44 3.72
N ALA A 210 13.04 -3.56 3.44
CA ALA A 210 13.63 -4.72 2.79
C ALA A 210 12.84 -5.12 1.56
N ARG A 211 13.49 -5.78 0.61
CA ARG A 211 12.83 -6.46 -0.51
C ARG A 211 12.66 -7.92 -0.17
N VAL A 212 11.46 -8.44 -0.42
CA VAL A 212 11.16 -9.86 -0.28
C VAL A 212 10.41 -10.38 -1.51
N THR A 213 10.32 -11.68 -1.67
CA THR A 213 9.53 -12.28 -2.74
C THR A 213 8.05 -12.33 -2.34
N ILE A 214 7.15 -12.45 -3.32
CA ILE A 214 5.72 -12.65 -3.06
C ILE A 214 5.49 -13.92 -2.24
N ALA A 215 6.22 -15.00 -2.52
CA ALA A 215 6.11 -16.22 -1.74
C ALA A 215 6.48 -16.04 -0.25
N VAL A 216 7.42 -15.15 0.06
CA VAL A 216 7.71 -14.78 1.47
C VAL A 216 6.54 -14.01 2.06
N LEU A 217 5.98 -13.05 1.35
CA LEU A 217 4.80 -12.29 1.81
C LEU A 217 3.63 -13.22 2.13
N ILE A 218 3.27 -14.12 1.21
CA ILE A 218 2.18 -15.08 1.40
C ILE A 218 2.34 -15.84 2.72
N ARG A 219 3.53 -16.43 2.95
CA ARG A 219 3.80 -17.21 4.17
C ARG A 219 3.78 -16.36 5.44
N THR A 220 4.10 -15.08 5.34
CA THR A 220 4.26 -14.22 6.53
C THR A 220 3.03 -13.40 6.89
N VAL A 221 2.23 -13.04 5.90
CA VAL A 221 1.06 -12.15 6.06
C VAL A 221 -0.25 -12.90 5.82
N GLY A 222 -0.23 -13.96 5.01
CA GLY A 222 -1.44 -14.73 4.68
C GLY A 222 -2.28 -14.08 3.58
N VAL A 223 -1.66 -13.27 2.72
CA VAL A 223 -2.26 -12.65 1.54
C VAL A 223 -1.44 -13.01 0.31
N ASP A 224 -2.06 -13.57 -0.72
CA ASP A 224 -1.49 -13.68 -2.06
C ASP A 224 -1.90 -12.45 -2.87
N PRO A 225 -1.00 -11.48 -3.12
CA PRO A 225 -1.35 -10.25 -3.80
C PRO A 225 -1.68 -10.46 -5.27
N PHE A 226 -1.14 -11.50 -5.88
CA PHE A 226 -1.31 -11.78 -7.32
C PHE A 226 -1.55 -13.28 -7.58
N PRO A 227 -2.74 -13.79 -7.27
CA PRO A 227 -3.02 -15.24 -7.39
C PRO A 227 -2.99 -15.73 -8.82
N ALA A 228 -3.11 -14.84 -9.82
CA ALA A 228 -3.01 -15.19 -11.24
C ALA A 228 -1.58 -15.42 -11.74
N LEU A 229 -0.55 -15.05 -10.95
CA LEU A 229 0.84 -15.20 -11.39
C LEU A 229 1.34 -16.64 -11.22
N PRO A 230 2.16 -17.11 -12.17
CA PRO A 230 2.90 -18.36 -12.02
C PRO A 230 3.81 -18.34 -10.77
N GLU A 231 3.96 -19.48 -10.11
CA GLU A 231 4.79 -19.60 -8.90
C GLU A 231 6.25 -19.15 -9.12
N ALA A 232 6.81 -19.35 -10.31
CA ALA A 232 8.14 -18.88 -10.66
C ALA A 232 8.28 -17.36 -10.52
N LEU A 233 7.26 -16.57 -10.90
CA LEU A 233 7.27 -15.13 -10.74
C LEU A 233 7.11 -14.71 -9.27
N LYS A 234 6.44 -15.51 -8.45
CA LYS A 234 6.30 -15.24 -7.01
C LYS A 234 7.61 -15.43 -6.23
N GLN A 235 8.63 -16.02 -6.85
CA GLN A 235 9.98 -16.19 -6.28
C GLN A 235 10.96 -15.09 -6.72
N THR A 236 10.54 -14.17 -7.58
CA THR A 236 11.41 -13.10 -8.08
C THR A 236 11.45 -11.89 -7.13
N TYR A 237 12.37 -10.96 -7.42
CA TYR A 237 12.47 -9.66 -6.77
C TYR A 237 12.26 -8.58 -7.82
N ILE A 238 11.59 -7.50 -7.43
CA ILE A 238 11.49 -6.30 -8.25
C ILE A 238 12.46 -5.23 -7.74
N THR A 239 13.06 -4.46 -8.66
CA THR A 239 13.90 -3.33 -8.31
C THR A 239 13.26 -2.05 -8.83
N LEU A 240 12.87 -1.17 -7.90
CA LEU A 240 12.30 0.12 -8.22
C LEU A 240 13.39 1.14 -8.58
N PRO A 241 13.10 2.12 -9.46
CA PRO A 241 13.98 3.23 -9.79
C PRO A 241 13.99 4.27 -8.66
N LEU A 242 14.48 3.89 -7.49
CA LEU A 242 14.64 4.79 -6.35
C LEU A 242 15.62 5.91 -6.73
N ARG A 243 15.32 7.15 -6.32
CA ARG A 243 16.26 8.26 -6.49
C ARG A 243 17.46 8.03 -5.58
N THR A 244 18.65 7.92 -6.15
CA THR A 244 19.89 7.97 -5.37
C THR A 244 20.03 9.41 -4.86
N VAL A 245 19.85 9.60 -3.55
CA VAL A 245 20.26 10.86 -2.92
C VAL A 245 21.77 10.96 -3.05
N ARG A 246 22.27 11.72 -4.03
CA ARG A 246 23.68 12.11 -4.06
C ARG A 246 23.87 13.01 -2.84
N HIS A 247 24.43 12.48 -1.77
CA HIS A 247 25.01 13.30 -0.74
C HIS A 247 26.15 14.11 -1.39
N THR A 248 25.86 15.33 -1.79
CA THR A 248 26.91 16.31 -2.04
C THR A 248 27.57 16.56 -0.70
N THR A 249 28.69 15.89 -0.47
CA THR A 249 29.61 16.23 0.61
C THR A 249 30.10 17.63 0.32
N SER A 250 29.42 18.63 0.88
CA SER A 250 29.96 19.97 0.98
C SER A 250 31.30 19.87 1.71
N ARG A 251 32.41 20.07 0.97
CA ARG A 251 33.73 20.25 1.55
C ARG A 251 33.65 21.49 2.44
N ARG A 252 33.39 21.33 3.72
CA ARG A 252 33.63 22.37 4.72
C ARG A 252 35.13 22.68 4.68
N HIS A 253 35.47 23.90 4.21
CA HIS A 253 36.78 24.46 4.37
C HIS A 253 37.13 24.43 5.87
N LYS A 254 38.19 23.69 6.20
CA LYS A 254 38.85 23.76 7.49
C LYS A 254 39.43 25.17 7.64
N HIS A 255 38.74 26.02 8.37
CA HIS A 255 39.37 27.19 8.98
C HIS A 255 40.30 26.68 10.09
N ARG A 256 41.60 26.93 9.93
CA ARG A 256 42.61 26.77 10.96
C ARG A 256 42.23 27.62 12.16
N ALA A 257 41.94 27.00 13.29
CA ALA A 257 41.95 27.68 14.57
C ALA A 257 43.37 27.84 15.04
N HIS A 258 43.83 29.09 15.15
CA HIS A 258 45.08 29.43 15.86
C HIS A 258 44.89 29.20 17.34
N SER A 259 45.76 28.42 17.90
CA SER A 259 45.89 28.22 19.35
C SER A 259 46.50 29.48 20.01
N TYR A 260 45.80 30.06 20.94
CA TYR A 260 46.34 30.90 21.99
C TYR A 260 45.98 30.30 23.32
N TRP A 261 46.93 29.72 24.01
CA TRP A 261 47.01 29.65 25.46
C TRP A 261 48.47 29.68 25.84
N ARG A 262 48.80 30.74 26.53
CA ARG A 262 49.76 30.75 27.62
C ARG A 262 48.99 30.61 28.91
#